data_4f890ddc22f9e2fb2aaf4c1b7296b9d7
#
_entry.id   4f890ddc22f9e2fb2aaf4c1b7296b9d7
#
_cell.length_a   1.000
_cell.length_b   1.000
_cell.length_c   1.000
_cell.angle_alpha   90.00
_cell.angle_beta   90.00
_cell.angle_gamma   90.00
#
_symmetry.space_group_name_H-M   'P 1'
#
loop_
_entity.id
_entity.type
_entity.pdbx_description
1 polymer ?
#
loop_
_entity_poly.entity_id
_entity_poly.type
_entity_poly.pdbx_seq_one_letter_code
_entity_poly.pdbx_strand_id
1 'polypeptide(L)'
;MIDSSGLSSIEDCVALYERGFAGAYSNPEAAAMLAADITNAGGHRRAYSAIHAAGFQGAGEGVLSIPFIAAMRLYPGCLPGGSQQRGDCVSWNLRSAALVSYCSSMVYGDNAERYAPPVVSELARSNGVIATEPWYWMRQHSGEGWSCAEAARVALSTVGLVVRKNYEEIGIDLERYSGRTAGRWGASSPPESVLAVTKKNLLTTATICKTWEDVRDLLANGYGISTCGSEAFSQTRDKELGLCRRSNSTWHHAMSFIAADDREEVKKKAGCKTGGLVLVQNSWGSYCGDEFPIYGTRWKIPAGSFWARWEDVANRYMVAMGGTRGFEAMAVPRWSLGGVI
;
A
#
# COMPACT_ATOMS: atom_id res chain seq x y z
N MET A 1 -25.07 1.57 15.47
CA MET A 1 -24.36 1.53 14.17
C MET A 1 -24.29 2.98 13.70
N ILE A 2 -23.09 3.53 13.57
CA ILE A 2 -22.91 4.89 13.02
C ILE A 2 -22.93 4.72 11.51
N ASP A 3 -23.88 5.39 10.85
CA ASP A 3 -23.98 5.42 9.40
C ASP A 3 -22.77 6.19 8.84
N SER A 4 -21.88 5.53 8.13
CA SER A 4 -20.71 6.14 7.49
C SER A 4 -21.02 6.80 6.14
N SER A 5 -22.30 6.85 5.73
CA SER A 5 -22.70 7.40 4.44
C SER A 5 -22.59 8.94 4.35
N GLY A 6 -22.23 9.60 5.44
CA GLY A 6 -22.15 11.05 5.57
C GLY A 6 -20.75 11.64 5.78
N LEU A 7 -19.67 10.84 5.64
CA LEU A 7 -18.30 11.36 5.77
C LEU A 7 -17.96 12.23 4.57
N SER A 8 -17.90 13.53 4.77
CA SER A 8 -17.62 14.50 3.72
C SER A 8 -16.24 15.14 3.81
N SER A 9 -15.53 14.96 4.93
CA SER A 9 -14.23 15.58 5.18
C SER A 9 -13.20 14.61 5.77
N ILE A 10 -11.93 15.00 5.69
CA ILE A 10 -10.81 14.28 6.33
C ILE A 10 -10.98 14.28 7.86
N GLU A 11 -11.46 15.37 8.41
CA GLU A 11 -11.75 15.55 9.84
C GLU A 11 -12.78 14.53 10.31
N ASP A 12 -13.81 14.25 9.50
CA ASP A 12 -14.80 13.22 9.81
C ASP A 12 -14.18 11.83 9.88
N CYS A 13 -13.27 11.51 8.94
CA CYS A 13 -12.53 10.24 8.94
C CYS A 13 -11.65 10.12 10.20
N VAL A 14 -10.88 11.15 10.53
CA VAL A 14 -10.03 11.19 11.73
C VAL A 14 -10.87 11.02 12.99
N ALA A 15 -11.96 11.79 13.12
CA ALA A 15 -12.85 11.72 14.27
C ALA A 15 -13.49 10.34 14.47
N LEU A 16 -13.78 9.62 13.40
CA LEU A 16 -14.24 8.23 13.48
C LEU A 16 -13.19 7.29 14.08
N TYR A 17 -11.94 7.38 13.60
CA TYR A 17 -10.86 6.54 14.12
C TYR A 17 -10.50 6.90 15.58
N GLU A 18 -10.53 8.17 15.95
CA GLU A 18 -10.31 8.62 17.32
C GLU A 18 -11.42 8.15 18.29
N ARG A 19 -12.63 7.92 17.79
CA ARG A 19 -13.73 7.30 18.57
C ARG A 19 -13.68 5.79 18.64
N GLY A 20 -12.56 5.16 18.19
CA GLY A 20 -12.37 3.71 18.25
C GLY A 20 -13.02 2.93 17.10
N PHE A 21 -13.36 3.62 16.01
CA PHE A 21 -13.84 2.94 14.79
C PHE A 21 -12.68 2.18 14.14
N ALA A 22 -12.78 0.86 14.11
CA ALA A 22 -11.72 0.01 13.60
C ALA A 22 -11.89 -0.24 12.09
N GLY A 23 -11.08 0.45 11.26
CA GLY A 23 -10.96 0.15 9.83
C GLY A 23 -10.00 -1.02 9.55
N ALA A 24 -9.10 -1.32 10.49
CA ALA A 24 -8.21 -2.47 10.45
C ALA A 24 -8.22 -3.18 11.81
N TYR A 25 -8.25 -4.50 11.78
CA TYR A 25 -8.17 -5.32 12.98
C TYR A 25 -7.13 -6.44 12.82
N SER A 26 -6.66 -6.95 13.95
CA SER A 26 -5.77 -8.11 14.00
C SER A 26 -6.58 -9.39 13.79
N ASN A 27 -6.10 -10.26 12.90
CA ASN A 27 -6.59 -11.62 12.73
C ASN A 27 -5.40 -12.60 12.77
N PRO A 28 -5.06 -13.14 13.96
CA PRO A 28 -3.92 -14.03 14.11
C PRO A 28 -4.05 -15.33 13.30
N GLU A 29 -5.27 -15.86 13.14
CA GLU A 29 -5.53 -17.05 12.34
C GLU A 29 -5.23 -16.77 10.85
N ALA A 30 -5.75 -15.70 10.30
CA ALA A 30 -5.45 -15.30 8.93
C ALA A 30 -3.95 -15.01 8.73
N ALA A 31 -3.26 -14.46 9.73
CA ALA A 31 -1.82 -14.24 9.69
C ALA A 31 -1.05 -15.58 9.67
N ALA A 32 -1.45 -16.55 10.47
CA ALA A 32 -0.87 -17.89 10.46
C ALA A 32 -1.15 -18.62 9.14
N MET A 33 -2.36 -18.50 8.61
CA MET A 33 -2.71 -19.07 7.31
C MET A 33 -1.92 -18.43 6.17
N LEU A 34 -1.73 -17.11 6.17
CA LEU A 34 -0.88 -16.43 5.19
C LEU A 34 0.56 -16.91 5.29
N ALA A 35 1.11 -17.05 6.49
CA ALA A 35 2.46 -17.57 6.70
C ALA A 35 2.60 -19.01 6.18
N ALA A 36 1.60 -19.85 6.40
CA ALA A 36 1.55 -21.21 5.84
C ALA A 36 1.45 -21.20 4.31
N ASP A 37 0.56 -20.38 3.73
CA ASP A 37 0.41 -20.22 2.28
C ASP A 37 1.74 -19.76 1.63
N ILE A 38 2.46 -18.85 2.29
CA ILE A 38 3.79 -18.38 1.89
C ILE A 38 4.81 -19.53 1.94
N THR A 39 4.82 -20.31 2.99
CA THR A 39 5.77 -21.41 3.18
C THR A 39 5.49 -22.57 2.23
N ASN A 40 4.22 -22.90 2.00
CA ASN A 40 3.79 -24.07 1.21
C ASN A 40 3.73 -23.78 -0.29
N ALA A 41 3.94 -22.56 -0.74
CA ALA A 41 3.80 -22.15 -2.14
C ALA A 41 4.98 -22.60 -3.04
N GLY A 42 5.51 -23.80 -2.79
CA GLY A 42 6.53 -24.43 -3.63
C GLY A 42 6.01 -24.65 -5.05
N GLY A 43 6.42 -23.78 -5.98
CA GLY A 43 6.37 -24.08 -7.41
C GLY A 43 5.70 -23.10 -8.33
N HIS A 44 4.65 -22.36 -7.97
CA HIS A 44 3.99 -21.40 -8.88
C HIS A 44 3.51 -20.10 -8.22
N ARG A 45 3.51 -20.02 -6.93
CA ARG A 45 3.32 -18.79 -6.17
C ARG A 45 4.64 -18.54 -5.46
N ARG A 46 5.47 -17.66 -6.01
CA ARG A 46 6.71 -17.28 -5.33
C ARG A 46 6.36 -16.45 -4.10
N ALA A 47 6.03 -17.15 -3.02
CA ALA A 47 6.31 -16.59 -1.73
C ALA A 47 7.81 -16.31 -1.71
N TYR A 48 8.21 -15.10 -1.39
CA TYR A 48 9.61 -14.84 -1.11
C TYR A 48 9.98 -15.70 0.08
N SER A 49 10.55 -16.87 -0.22
CA SER A 49 11.28 -17.62 0.78
C SER A 49 12.43 -16.75 1.29
N ALA A 50 12.93 -17.02 2.48
CA ALA A 50 14.14 -16.41 3.01
C ALA A 50 15.31 -16.39 2.00
N ILE A 51 15.32 -17.27 1.02
CA ILE A 51 16.30 -17.35 -0.07
C ILE A 51 16.18 -16.16 -1.06
N HIS A 52 14.97 -15.68 -1.38
CA HIS A 52 14.80 -14.50 -2.22
C HIS A 52 15.04 -13.23 -1.40
N ALA A 53 14.64 -13.21 -0.12
CA ALA A 53 15.01 -12.16 0.80
C ALA A 53 16.53 -12.07 0.98
N ALA A 54 17.25 -13.19 1.00
CA ALA A 54 18.71 -13.21 1.03
C ALA A 54 19.35 -12.54 -0.21
N GLY A 55 18.70 -12.60 -1.38
CA GLY A 55 19.14 -11.88 -2.59
C GLY A 55 18.97 -10.35 -2.52
N PHE A 56 18.17 -9.84 -1.58
CA PHE A 56 17.93 -8.42 -1.38
C PHE A 56 18.63 -7.86 -0.14
N GLN A 57 19.26 -8.72 0.65
CA GLN A 57 19.90 -8.34 1.90
C GLN A 57 20.93 -7.22 1.68
N GLY A 58 20.78 -6.13 2.42
CA GLY A 58 21.63 -4.96 2.34
C GLY A 58 21.32 -4.00 1.18
N ALA A 59 20.35 -4.28 0.32
CA ALA A 59 20.06 -3.45 -0.86
C ALA A 59 19.70 -1.99 -0.51
N GLY A 60 19.07 -1.77 0.65
CA GLY A 60 18.66 -0.44 1.11
C GLY A 60 19.59 0.17 2.17
N GLU A 61 20.70 -0.50 2.49
CA GLU A 61 21.59 -0.05 3.56
C GLU A 61 22.29 1.27 3.23
N GLY A 62 22.13 2.25 4.14
CA GLY A 62 22.74 3.57 4.01
C GLY A 62 22.18 4.45 2.90
N VAL A 63 21.09 4.06 2.21
CA VAL A 63 20.56 4.79 1.07
C VAL A 63 19.08 5.21 1.27
N LEU A 64 18.65 6.15 0.42
CA LEU A 64 17.26 6.52 0.23
C LEU A 64 16.65 5.64 -0.87
N SER A 65 15.59 4.93 -0.56
CA SER A 65 14.82 4.09 -1.49
C SER A 65 13.43 4.68 -1.71
N ILE A 66 13.10 5.09 -2.94
CA ILE A 66 11.88 5.80 -3.31
C ILE A 66 11.10 5.12 -4.46
N PRO A 67 10.68 3.85 -4.31
CA PRO A 67 10.00 3.11 -5.37
C PRO A 67 8.69 3.76 -5.83
N PHE A 68 8.03 4.56 -5.00
CA PHE A 68 6.80 5.29 -5.38
C PHE A 68 7.01 6.23 -6.59
N ILE A 69 8.24 6.64 -6.88
CA ILE A 69 8.54 7.48 -8.05
C ILE A 69 8.16 6.77 -9.35
N ALA A 70 8.27 5.45 -9.41
CA ALA A 70 7.81 4.69 -10.57
C ALA A 70 6.30 4.87 -10.81
N ALA A 71 5.50 4.81 -9.74
CA ALA A 71 4.06 5.05 -9.84
C ALA A 71 3.75 6.49 -10.27
N MET A 72 4.43 7.48 -9.69
CA MET A 72 4.24 8.89 -10.05
C MET A 72 4.71 9.22 -11.47
N ARG A 73 5.70 8.49 -12.01
CA ARG A 73 6.14 8.66 -13.42
C ARG A 73 5.13 8.10 -14.41
N LEU A 74 4.60 6.90 -14.15
CA LEU A 74 3.60 6.28 -15.02
C LEU A 74 2.23 6.94 -14.90
N TYR A 75 1.86 7.32 -13.70
CA TYR A 75 0.54 7.84 -13.35
C TYR A 75 0.65 9.08 -12.46
N PRO A 76 1.04 10.25 -12.99
CA PRO A 76 1.14 11.48 -12.20
C PRO A 76 -0.15 11.77 -11.44
N GLY A 77 -0.06 12.02 -10.12
CA GLY A 77 -1.22 12.28 -9.26
C GLY A 77 -1.95 11.01 -8.75
N CYS A 78 -1.42 9.80 -9.00
CA CYS A 78 -2.04 8.56 -8.52
C CYS A 78 -1.93 8.34 -6.99
N LEU A 79 -1.06 9.06 -6.33
CA LEU A 79 -0.92 9.07 -4.88
C LEU A 79 -1.22 10.49 -4.36
N PRO A 80 -2.04 10.64 -3.34
CA PRO A 80 -2.70 9.62 -2.51
C PRO A 80 -3.84 8.87 -3.21
N GLY A 81 -4.31 9.33 -4.38
CA GLY A 81 -5.38 8.70 -5.14
C GLY A 81 -6.78 8.88 -4.53
N GLY A 82 -7.02 10.04 -3.92
CA GLY A 82 -8.29 10.38 -3.27
C GLY A 82 -8.31 10.08 -1.77
N SER A 83 -9.50 10.05 -1.19
CA SER A 83 -9.75 9.79 0.23
C SER A 83 -10.78 8.68 0.41
N GLN A 84 -10.54 7.77 1.34
CA GLN A 84 -11.53 6.77 1.74
C GLN A 84 -12.77 7.43 2.34
N GLN A 85 -13.92 6.81 2.15
CA GLN A 85 -15.21 7.30 2.65
C GLN A 85 -15.86 6.36 3.65
N ARG A 86 -15.15 5.30 4.07
CA ARG A 86 -15.62 4.29 5.03
C ARG A 86 -14.43 3.49 5.60
N GLY A 87 -14.69 2.46 6.42
CA GLY A 87 -13.67 1.63 7.06
C GLY A 87 -12.91 0.69 6.12
N ASP A 88 -12.61 1.10 4.90
CA ASP A 88 -11.94 0.31 3.86
C ASP A 88 -10.43 0.62 3.72
N CYS A 89 -9.81 1.16 4.76
CA CYS A 89 -8.38 1.52 4.77
C CYS A 89 -7.46 0.36 4.37
N VAL A 90 -7.83 -0.88 4.69
CA VAL A 90 -7.05 -2.07 4.29
C VAL A 90 -7.00 -2.22 2.78
N SER A 91 -8.11 -2.02 2.08
CA SER A 91 -8.16 -2.06 0.61
C SER A 91 -7.36 -0.89 -0.01
N TRP A 92 -7.43 0.29 0.58
CA TRP A 92 -6.67 1.46 0.14
C TRP A 92 -5.17 1.29 0.30
N ASN A 93 -4.77 0.77 1.44
CA ASN A 93 -3.40 0.45 1.76
C ASN A 93 -2.83 -0.62 0.81
N LEU A 94 -3.56 -1.74 0.64
CA LEU A 94 -3.18 -2.80 -0.29
C LEU A 94 -3.02 -2.26 -1.73
N ARG A 95 -3.96 -1.40 -2.18
CA ARG A 95 -3.88 -0.71 -3.47
C ARG A 95 -2.58 0.07 -3.63
N SER A 96 -2.22 0.89 -2.63
CA SER A 96 -1.03 1.74 -2.72
C SER A 96 0.25 0.91 -2.74
N ALA A 97 0.35 -0.10 -1.89
CA ALA A 97 1.49 -1.02 -1.87
C ALA A 97 1.63 -1.77 -3.20
N ALA A 98 0.54 -2.36 -3.69
CA ALA A 98 0.53 -3.09 -4.96
C ALA A 98 0.83 -2.20 -6.17
N LEU A 99 0.31 -0.97 -6.19
CA LEU A 99 0.59 0.00 -7.27
C LEU A 99 2.08 0.36 -7.33
N VAL A 100 2.69 0.63 -6.19
CA VAL A 100 4.13 0.92 -6.12
C VAL A 100 4.94 -0.25 -6.66
N SER A 101 4.66 -1.47 -6.22
CA SER A 101 5.35 -2.67 -6.68
C SER A 101 5.15 -2.92 -8.19
N TYR A 102 3.92 -2.78 -8.67
CA TYR A 102 3.57 -2.96 -10.07
C TYR A 102 4.26 -1.94 -10.97
N CYS A 103 4.24 -0.67 -10.60
CA CYS A 103 4.89 0.39 -11.36
C CYS A 103 6.42 0.26 -11.32
N SER A 104 7.00 -0.11 -10.17
CA SER A 104 8.43 -0.36 -10.05
C SER A 104 8.89 -1.45 -11.02
N SER A 105 8.13 -2.55 -11.13
CA SER A 105 8.45 -3.62 -12.07
C SER A 105 8.35 -3.18 -13.53
N MET A 106 7.37 -2.34 -13.88
CA MET A 106 7.20 -1.84 -15.24
C MET A 106 8.26 -0.82 -15.65
N VAL A 107 8.73 -0.01 -14.70
CA VAL A 107 9.72 1.04 -15.01
C VAL A 107 11.15 0.51 -14.96
N TYR A 108 11.38 -0.45 -14.07
CA TYR A 108 12.71 -0.88 -13.68
C TYR A 108 12.96 -2.37 -13.79
N GLY A 109 11.96 -3.20 -14.10
CA GLY A 109 12.12 -4.65 -14.23
C GLY A 109 12.95 -5.06 -15.43
N ASP A 110 13.56 -6.24 -15.38
CA ASP A 110 14.40 -6.79 -16.45
C ASP A 110 13.68 -6.93 -17.80
N ASN A 111 12.35 -6.89 -17.79
CA ASN A 111 11.50 -6.95 -18.98
C ASN A 111 10.60 -5.72 -19.10
N ALA A 112 11.03 -4.59 -18.57
CA ALA A 112 10.20 -3.36 -18.55
C ALA A 112 9.73 -2.94 -19.95
N GLU A 113 10.59 -3.12 -20.98
CA GLU A 113 10.29 -2.81 -22.37
C GLU A 113 9.17 -3.65 -23.00
N ARG A 114 8.83 -4.78 -22.39
CA ARG A 114 7.78 -5.70 -22.89
C ARG A 114 6.38 -5.32 -22.38
N TYR A 115 6.29 -4.39 -21.45
CA TYR A 115 5.03 -4.05 -20.79
C TYR A 115 4.63 -2.61 -21.06
N ALA A 116 3.49 -2.43 -21.71
CA ALA A 116 2.84 -1.13 -21.80
C ALA A 116 1.93 -0.94 -20.57
N PRO A 117 2.10 0.14 -19.80
CA PRO A 117 1.20 0.40 -18.67
C PRO A 117 -0.23 0.62 -19.20
N PRO A 118 -1.26 0.12 -18.49
CA PRO A 118 -2.64 0.40 -18.84
C PRO A 118 -2.90 1.89 -19.00
N VAL A 119 -3.56 2.28 -20.11
CA VAL A 119 -4.04 3.64 -20.27
C VAL A 119 -5.22 3.85 -19.33
N VAL A 120 -5.13 4.89 -18.49
CA VAL A 120 -6.19 5.28 -17.56
C VAL A 120 -6.56 6.74 -17.76
N SER A 121 -7.83 7.08 -17.59
CA SER A 121 -8.30 8.45 -17.65
C SER A 121 -7.69 9.29 -16.50
N GLU A 122 -7.74 10.61 -16.62
CA GLU A 122 -7.32 11.51 -15.55
C GLU A 122 -8.11 11.26 -14.26
N LEU A 123 -9.42 11.01 -14.39
CA LEU A 123 -10.30 10.69 -13.28
C LEU A 123 -9.88 9.40 -12.59
N ALA A 124 -9.62 8.32 -13.34
CA ALA A 124 -9.16 7.04 -12.81
C ALA A 124 -7.79 7.19 -12.12
N ARG A 125 -6.89 7.98 -12.69
CA ARG A 125 -5.57 8.26 -12.13
C ARG A 125 -5.66 9.00 -10.81
N SER A 126 -6.43 10.10 -10.74
CA SER A 126 -6.64 10.86 -9.50
C SER A 126 -7.38 10.07 -8.41
N ASN A 127 -8.04 8.97 -8.77
CA ASN A 127 -8.62 8.01 -7.83
C ASN A 127 -7.72 6.78 -7.57
N GLY A 128 -6.44 6.85 -7.96
CA GLY A 128 -5.39 5.90 -7.57
C GLY A 128 -5.23 4.69 -8.46
N VAL A 129 -5.64 4.75 -9.73
CA VAL A 129 -5.38 3.75 -10.78
C VAL A 129 -6.04 2.39 -10.56
N ILE A 130 -5.99 1.87 -9.34
CA ILE A 130 -6.52 0.54 -8.97
C ILE A 130 -7.75 0.72 -8.08
N ALA A 131 -8.84 0.03 -8.43
CA ALA A 131 -10.09 0.06 -7.67
C ALA A 131 -9.95 -0.72 -6.36
N THR A 132 -10.45 -0.14 -5.27
CA THR A 132 -10.43 -0.72 -3.93
C THR A 132 -11.71 -1.46 -3.58
N GLU A 133 -12.82 -1.12 -4.24
CA GLU A 133 -14.15 -1.67 -4.01
C GLU A 133 -14.21 -3.19 -4.20
N PRO A 134 -13.56 -3.78 -5.24
CA PRO A 134 -13.56 -5.23 -5.43
C PRO A 134 -12.85 -5.99 -4.30
N TRP A 135 -11.83 -5.41 -3.68
CA TRP A 135 -11.17 -6.04 -2.53
C TRP A 135 -12.00 -5.95 -1.27
N TYR A 136 -12.62 -4.79 -1.01
CA TYR A 136 -13.41 -4.59 0.19
C TYR A 136 -14.62 -5.52 0.28
N TRP A 137 -15.12 -6.00 -0.85
CA TRP A 137 -16.14 -7.04 -0.91
C TRP A 137 -15.74 -8.32 -0.17
N MET A 138 -14.48 -8.73 -0.26
CA MET A 138 -14.01 -10.02 0.25
C MET A 138 -13.98 -10.15 1.77
N ARG A 139 -14.20 -9.06 2.49
CA ARG A 139 -14.33 -9.11 3.96
C ARG A 139 -15.55 -9.90 4.43
N GLN A 140 -16.57 -10.06 3.59
CA GLN A 140 -17.74 -10.93 3.76
C GLN A 140 -18.50 -10.79 5.08
N HIS A 141 -18.59 -9.59 5.63
CA HIS A 141 -19.40 -9.30 6.83
C HIS A 141 -20.01 -7.90 6.74
N SER A 142 -21.10 -7.66 7.49
CA SER A 142 -21.85 -6.40 7.45
C SER A 142 -21.16 -5.26 8.21
N GLY A 143 -20.17 -5.55 9.06
CA GLY A 143 -19.41 -4.54 9.81
C GLY A 143 -18.42 -3.78 8.95
N GLU A 144 -17.78 -2.76 9.49
CA GLU A 144 -16.67 -2.06 8.87
C GLU A 144 -15.31 -2.71 9.25
N GLY A 145 -14.30 -2.41 8.47
CA GLY A 145 -12.95 -2.88 8.71
C GLY A 145 -12.61 -4.25 8.16
N TRP A 146 -11.33 -4.55 8.13
CA TRP A 146 -10.78 -5.80 7.61
C TRP A 146 -9.38 -6.08 8.19
N SER A 147 -8.82 -7.25 7.92
CA SER A 147 -7.46 -7.63 8.30
C SER A 147 -6.50 -7.56 7.11
N CYS A 148 -5.27 -7.03 7.32
CA CYS A 148 -4.24 -7.02 6.29
C CYS A 148 -3.84 -8.44 5.84
N ALA A 149 -3.83 -9.40 6.74
CA ALA A 149 -3.50 -10.78 6.41
C ALA A 149 -4.56 -11.43 5.52
N GLU A 150 -5.85 -11.23 5.84
CA GLU A 150 -6.95 -11.69 5.00
C GLU A 150 -6.90 -11.02 3.63
N ALA A 151 -6.71 -9.70 3.59
CA ALA A 151 -6.63 -8.96 2.34
C ALA A 151 -5.48 -9.45 1.45
N ALA A 152 -4.31 -9.71 2.02
CA ALA A 152 -3.17 -10.28 1.30
C ALA A 152 -3.49 -11.67 0.73
N ARG A 153 -4.10 -12.56 1.51
CA ARG A 153 -4.52 -13.90 1.04
C ARG A 153 -5.50 -13.81 -0.13
N VAL A 154 -6.49 -12.91 0.00
CA VAL A 154 -7.47 -12.67 -1.06
C VAL A 154 -6.81 -12.15 -2.33
N ALA A 155 -5.87 -11.21 -2.23
CA ALA A 155 -5.16 -10.66 -3.37
C ALA A 155 -4.29 -11.69 -4.11
N LEU A 156 -3.80 -12.71 -3.39
CA LEU A 156 -3.04 -13.82 -3.96
C LEU A 156 -3.93 -14.90 -4.61
N SER A 157 -5.17 -15.04 -4.19
CA SER A 157 -6.00 -16.23 -4.53
C SER A 157 -7.28 -15.91 -5.28
N THR A 158 -7.92 -14.78 -5.02
CA THR A 158 -9.33 -14.57 -5.37
C THR A 158 -9.60 -13.27 -6.12
N VAL A 159 -9.07 -12.14 -5.63
CA VAL A 159 -9.33 -10.80 -6.18
C VAL A 159 -8.02 -10.08 -6.41
N GLY A 160 -7.64 -9.91 -7.66
CA GLY A 160 -6.41 -9.22 -8.06
C GLY A 160 -6.60 -7.72 -8.29
N LEU A 161 -5.65 -7.15 -9.00
CA LEU A 161 -5.67 -5.73 -9.36
C LEU A 161 -6.74 -5.46 -10.40
N VAL A 162 -7.65 -4.56 -10.10
CA VAL A 162 -8.67 -4.07 -11.04
C VAL A 162 -8.33 -2.62 -11.38
N VAL A 163 -7.95 -2.39 -12.62
CA VAL A 163 -7.64 -1.03 -13.11
C VAL A 163 -8.92 -0.19 -13.08
N ARG A 164 -8.83 1.04 -12.59
CA ARG A 164 -9.94 1.99 -12.65
C ARG A 164 -10.24 2.38 -14.07
N LYS A 165 -11.43 2.05 -14.53
CA LYS A 165 -12.00 2.48 -15.82
C LYS A 165 -13.51 2.26 -15.83
N ASN A 166 -14.16 2.79 -16.84
CA ASN A 166 -15.51 2.36 -17.18
C ASN A 166 -15.44 1.00 -17.91
N TYR A 167 -16.08 -0.02 -17.35
CA TYR A 167 -16.22 -1.37 -17.92
C TYR A 167 -17.57 -1.45 -18.63
N GLU A 168 -17.70 -0.80 -19.80
CA GLU A 168 -18.95 -0.70 -20.57
C GLU A 168 -19.52 -2.07 -20.88
N GLU A 169 -18.65 -3.04 -21.18
CA GLU A 169 -19.01 -4.43 -21.53
C GLU A 169 -19.76 -5.19 -20.41
N ILE A 170 -19.66 -4.69 -19.17
CA ILE A 170 -20.35 -5.26 -18.01
C ILE A 170 -21.22 -4.25 -17.27
N GLY A 171 -21.34 -3.03 -17.78
CA GLY A 171 -22.15 -1.97 -17.21
C GLY A 171 -21.67 -1.46 -15.85
N ILE A 172 -20.37 -1.47 -15.59
CA ILE A 172 -19.76 -1.07 -14.30
C ILE A 172 -18.75 0.04 -14.52
N ASP A 173 -19.02 1.18 -13.91
CA ASP A 173 -18.05 2.29 -13.86
C ASP A 173 -17.27 2.26 -12.54
N LEU A 174 -15.94 2.11 -12.63
CA LEU A 174 -14.98 2.15 -11.52
C LEU A 174 -13.95 3.27 -11.68
N GLU A 175 -14.13 4.21 -12.58
CA GLU A 175 -13.19 5.33 -12.75
C GLU A 175 -13.05 6.15 -11.47
N ARG A 176 -14.18 6.41 -10.82
CA ARG A 176 -14.24 7.13 -9.54
C ARG A 176 -14.43 6.15 -8.37
N TYR A 177 -13.70 6.38 -7.29
CA TYR A 177 -13.96 5.66 -6.04
C TYR A 177 -15.37 5.96 -5.51
N SER A 178 -16.03 4.91 -5.01
CA SER A 178 -17.35 5.00 -4.41
C SER A 178 -17.44 4.22 -3.09
N GLY A 179 -17.43 4.91 -1.97
CA GLY A 179 -17.67 4.31 -0.65
C GLY A 179 -19.02 3.62 -0.55
N ARG A 180 -20.05 4.11 -1.27
CA ARG A 180 -21.37 3.45 -1.38
C ARG A 180 -21.25 2.10 -2.08
N THR A 181 -20.54 2.03 -3.20
CA THR A 181 -20.31 0.78 -3.93
C THR A 181 -19.50 -0.20 -3.10
N ALA A 182 -18.41 0.25 -2.47
CA ALA A 182 -17.60 -0.56 -1.56
C ALA A 182 -18.47 -1.17 -0.45
N GLY A 183 -19.30 -0.36 0.22
CA GLY A 183 -20.18 -0.83 1.27
C GLY A 183 -21.25 -1.82 0.81
N ARG A 184 -21.90 -1.54 -0.31
CA ARG A 184 -22.89 -2.44 -0.90
C ARG A 184 -22.26 -3.78 -1.25
N TRP A 185 -21.14 -3.79 -1.92
CA TRP A 185 -20.45 -5.04 -2.27
C TRP A 185 -19.88 -5.75 -1.05
N GLY A 186 -19.45 -5.05 -0.03
CA GLY A 186 -18.98 -5.64 1.23
C GLY A 186 -20.09 -6.31 2.04
N ALA A 187 -21.36 -5.91 1.87
CA ALA A 187 -22.52 -6.49 2.52
C ALA A 187 -23.17 -7.61 1.68
N SER A 188 -23.07 -7.51 0.35
CA SER A 188 -23.65 -8.46 -0.58
C SER A 188 -22.70 -8.66 -1.75
N SER A 189 -22.30 -9.67 -2.27
CA SER A 189 -21.33 -9.84 -3.37
C SER A 189 -21.51 -8.82 -4.51
N PRO A 190 -20.42 -8.43 -5.18
CA PRO A 190 -20.52 -7.65 -6.41
C PRO A 190 -21.22 -8.48 -7.50
N PRO A 191 -21.66 -7.87 -8.60
CA PRO A 191 -22.15 -8.59 -9.76
C PRO A 191 -21.14 -9.64 -10.24
N GLU A 192 -21.61 -10.80 -10.71
CA GLU A 192 -20.75 -11.90 -11.18
C GLU A 192 -19.79 -11.46 -12.30
N SER A 193 -20.25 -10.54 -13.16
CA SER A 193 -19.42 -9.94 -14.21
C SER A 193 -18.18 -9.21 -13.67
N VAL A 194 -18.26 -8.59 -12.49
CA VAL A 194 -17.12 -7.97 -11.81
C VAL A 194 -16.13 -9.03 -11.33
N LEU A 195 -16.63 -10.17 -10.82
CA LEU A 195 -15.78 -11.27 -10.36
C LEU A 195 -14.91 -11.84 -11.49
N ALA A 196 -15.44 -11.91 -12.69
CA ALA A 196 -14.68 -12.36 -13.85
C ALA A 196 -13.50 -11.43 -14.19
N VAL A 197 -13.67 -10.12 -13.97
CA VAL A 197 -12.60 -9.13 -14.15
C VAL A 197 -11.58 -9.21 -13.01
N THR A 198 -12.02 -9.39 -11.77
CA THR A 198 -11.13 -9.40 -10.59
C THR A 198 -10.16 -10.57 -10.59
N LYS A 199 -10.52 -11.72 -11.15
CA LYS A 199 -9.67 -12.92 -11.16
C LYS A 199 -8.48 -12.84 -12.11
N LYS A 200 -8.44 -11.85 -13.01
CA LYS A 200 -7.44 -11.80 -14.08
C LYS A 200 -6.04 -11.42 -13.61
N ASN A 201 -5.91 -10.54 -12.62
CA ASN A 201 -4.64 -9.94 -12.21
C ASN A 201 -4.34 -10.21 -10.73
N LEU A 202 -4.40 -11.47 -10.32
CA LEU A 202 -4.03 -11.87 -8.96
C LEU A 202 -2.58 -11.50 -8.68
N LEU A 203 -2.29 -11.04 -7.47
CA LEU A 203 -0.92 -10.89 -7.00
C LEU A 203 -0.25 -12.27 -6.90
N THR A 204 1.05 -12.31 -7.15
CA THR A 204 1.80 -13.58 -7.19
C THR A 204 2.75 -13.73 -6.04
N THR A 205 3.08 -12.65 -5.33
CA THR A 205 4.07 -12.66 -4.25
C THR A 205 3.59 -11.89 -3.03
N ALA A 206 3.89 -12.43 -1.86
CA ALA A 206 3.74 -11.77 -0.57
C ALA A 206 4.88 -12.19 0.36
N THR A 207 5.37 -11.26 1.19
CA THR A 207 6.38 -11.52 2.21
C THR A 207 5.98 -10.81 3.50
N ILE A 208 5.95 -11.53 4.61
CA ILE A 208 5.72 -10.92 5.93
C ILE A 208 7.05 -10.29 6.36
N CYS A 209 7.01 -8.98 6.63
CA CYS A 209 8.16 -8.22 7.11
C CYS A 209 8.12 -8.13 8.63
N LYS A 210 9.23 -8.39 9.29
CA LYS A 210 9.34 -8.39 10.76
C LYS A 210 10.41 -7.45 11.29
N THR A 211 11.42 -7.14 10.49
CA THR A 211 12.57 -6.34 10.89
C THR A 211 12.70 -5.09 10.04
N TRP A 212 13.54 -4.16 10.48
CA TRP A 212 13.89 -2.99 9.68
C TRP A 212 14.52 -3.39 8.35
N GLU A 213 15.42 -4.35 8.40
CA GLU A 213 16.14 -4.86 7.22
C GLU A 213 15.16 -5.42 6.19
N ASP A 214 14.15 -6.20 6.62
CA ASP A 214 13.12 -6.69 5.70
C ASP A 214 12.41 -5.54 4.97
N VAL A 215 11.96 -4.53 5.73
CA VAL A 215 11.23 -3.39 5.19
C VAL A 215 12.11 -2.53 4.28
N ARG A 216 13.31 -2.18 4.76
CA ARG A 216 14.31 -1.39 4.04
C ARG A 216 14.66 -2.02 2.70
N ASP A 217 15.05 -3.30 2.74
CA ASP A 217 15.57 -4.00 1.57
C ASP A 217 14.49 -4.34 0.54
N LEU A 218 13.25 -4.64 1.00
CA LEU A 218 12.12 -4.83 0.09
C LEU A 218 11.69 -3.54 -0.59
N LEU A 219 11.65 -2.42 0.13
CA LEU A 219 11.40 -1.10 -0.48
C LEU A 219 12.50 -0.73 -1.47
N ALA A 220 13.78 -1.01 -1.17
CA ALA A 220 14.88 -0.79 -2.09
C ALA A 220 14.77 -1.64 -3.37
N ASN A 221 14.10 -2.77 -3.30
CA ASN A 221 13.82 -3.63 -4.44
C ASN A 221 12.48 -3.36 -5.12
N GLY A 222 11.85 -2.22 -4.83
CA GLY A 222 10.65 -1.77 -5.53
C GLY A 222 9.33 -2.29 -4.96
N TYR A 223 9.33 -2.98 -3.82
CA TYR A 223 8.11 -3.50 -3.20
C TYR A 223 7.46 -2.48 -2.30
N GLY A 224 6.20 -2.14 -2.52
CA GLY A 224 5.36 -1.46 -1.55
C GLY A 224 4.92 -2.43 -0.45
N ILE A 225 4.72 -1.90 0.76
CA ILE A 225 4.40 -2.70 1.94
C ILE A 225 3.05 -2.28 2.50
N SER A 226 2.14 -3.24 2.62
CA SER A 226 0.85 -3.08 3.27
C SER A 226 0.99 -3.24 4.77
N THR A 227 0.45 -2.32 5.59
CA THR A 227 0.58 -2.39 7.05
C THR A 227 -0.72 -2.16 7.78
N CYS A 228 -0.96 -2.91 8.85
CA CYS A 228 -2.04 -2.70 9.80
C CYS A 228 -1.47 -2.53 11.22
N GLY A 229 -1.99 -1.58 11.96
CA GLY A 229 -1.56 -1.34 13.35
C GLY A 229 -2.48 -0.37 14.07
N SER A 230 -2.12 -0.09 15.30
CA SER A 230 -2.90 0.79 16.18
C SER A 230 -2.26 2.17 16.40
N GLU A 231 -1.08 2.40 15.85
CA GLU A 231 -0.34 3.63 16.03
C GLU A 231 -0.99 4.78 15.28
N ALA A 232 -1.21 5.87 15.99
CA ALA A 232 -1.67 7.14 15.47
C ALA A 232 -0.52 8.15 15.35
N PHE A 233 -0.66 9.11 14.45
CA PHE A 233 0.36 10.11 14.15
C PHE A 233 -0.23 11.52 14.18
N SER A 234 0.62 12.51 14.45
CA SER A 234 0.25 13.91 14.35
C SER A 234 -0.16 14.27 12.93
N GLN A 235 -1.10 15.19 12.80
CA GLN A 235 -1.52 15.72 11.49
C GLN A 235 -0.48 16.66 10.88
N THR A 236 0.44 17.15 11.69
CA THR A 236 1.44 18.13 11.27
C THR A 236 2.79 17.47 11.09
N ARG A 237 3.37 17.62 9.90
CA ARG A 237 4.76 17.27 9.60
C ARG A 237 5.71 18.30 10.18
N ASP A 238 6.89 17.88 10.66
CA ASP A 238 7.98 18.82 10.91
C ASP A 238 8.44 19.48 9.59
N LYS A 239 9.04 20.67 9.72
CA LYS A 239 9.39 21.51 8.56
C LYS A 239 10.68 21.07 7.84
N GLU A 240 11.43 20.15 8.40
CA GLU A 240 12.75 19.79 7.87
C GLU A 240 12.74 18.44 7.16
N LEU A 241 12.17 17.42 7.77
CA LEU A 241 12.14 16.06 7.22
C LEU A 241 10.76 15.65 6.71
N GLY A 242 9.70 16.36 7.08
CA GLY A 242 8.33 15.91 6.82
C GLY A 242 7.91 14.75 7.73
N LEU A 243 8.50 14.66 8.93
CA LEU A 243 8.24 13.63 9.93
C LEU A 243 6.96 13.94 10.71
N CYS A 244 6.06 12.97 10.83
CA CYS A 244 4.96 12.99 11.79
C CYS A 244 5.35 12.22 13.05
N ARG A 245 5.06 12.81 14.21
CA ARG A 245 5.32 12.18 15.51
C ARG A 245 4.19 11.22 15.85
N ARG A 246 4.52 10.09 16.45
CA ARG A 246 3.53 9.21 17.07
C ARG A 246 2.74 10.00 18.13
N SER A 247 1.41 9.86 18.09
CA SER A 247 0.51 10.43 19.10
C SER A 247 0.13 9.38 20.14
N ASN A 248 -0.52 9.83 21.23
CA ASN A 248 -1.06 8.92 22.26
C ASN A 248 -2.40 8.31 21.88
N SER A 249 -2.98 8.71 20.74
CA SER A 249 -4.23 8.14 20.22
C SER A 249 -4.02 6.75 19.62
N THR A 250 -5.11 6.04 19.41
CA THR A 250 -5.13 4.71 18.78
C THR A 250 -6.04 4.76 17.56
N TRP A 251 -5.49 4.38 16.39
CA TRP A 251 -6.25 4.47 15.14
C TRP A 251 -6.84 3.16 14.63
N HIS A 252 -6.31 2.01 14.97
CA HIS A 252 -6.70 0.72 14.34
C HIS A 252 -6.83 0.85 12.82
N HIS A 253 -5.75 1.25 12.17
CA HIS A 253 -5.74 1.75 10.81
C HIS A 253 -4.70 1.04 9.93
N ALA A 254 -5.01 0.91 8.66
CA ALA A 254 -4.10 0.39 7.65
C ALA A 254 -3.49 1.53 6.84
N MET A 255 -2.18 1.47 6.64
CA MET A 255 -1.40 2.40 5.82
C MET A 255 -0.37 1.61 5.00
N SER A 256 0.25 2.23 4.00
CA SER A 256 1.30 1.58 3.23
C SER A 256 2.65 2.26 3.43
N PHE A 257 3.73 1.48 3.41
CA PHE A 257 5.06 2.02 3.29
C PHE A 257 5.47 2.01 1.81
N ILE A 258 5.87 3.17 1.31
CA ILE A 258 6.16 3.39 -0.11
C ILE A 258 7.56 3.91 -0.38
N ALA A 259 8.35 4.14 0.66
CA ALA A 259 9.78 4.48 0.61
C ALA A 259 10.45 4.20 1.95
N ALA A 260 11.78 4.13 1.94
CA ALA A 260 12.63 4.05 3.14
C ALA A 260 13.82 5.01 3.01
N ASP A 261 14.27 5.58 4.11
CA ASP A 261 15.48 6.39 4.18
C ASP A 261 16.38 5.86 5.31
N ASP A 262 17.47 5.21 4.91
CA ASP A 262 18.47 4.63 5.82
C ASP A 262 19.76 5.46 5.91
N ARG A 263 19.79 6.65 5.31
CA ARG A 263 20.97 7.52 5.33
C ARG A 263 21.28 7.98 6.75
N GLU A 264 22.55 7.87 7.14
CA GLU A 264 22.99 8.15 8.51
C GLU A 264 22.69 9.59 8.96
N GLU A 265 22.88 10.57 8.08
CA GLU A 265 22.59 11.97 8.41
C GLU A 265 21.09 12.18 8.67
N VAL A 266 20.21 11.46 7.97
CA VAL A 266 18.76 11.56 8.14
C VAL A 266 18.32 10.84 9.41
N LYS A 267 18.84 9.64 9.69
CA LYS A 267 18.59 8.91 10.94
C LYS A 267 18.98 9.75 12.16
N LYS A 268 20.17 10.33 12.13
CA LYS A 268 20.64 11.21 13.21
C LYS A 268 19.74 12.43 13.39
N LYS A 269 19.35 13.09 12.31
CA LYS A 269 18.48 14.27 12.31
C LYS A 269 17.08 13.94 12.82
N ALA A 270 16.51 12.80 12.44
CA ALA A 270 15.21 12.32 12.89
C ALA A 270 15.22 11.81 14.34
N GLY A 271 16.40 11.58 14.92
CA GLY A 271 16.55 10.99 16.25
C GLY A 271 16.13 9.52 16.30
N CYS A 272 16.37 8.76 15.22
CA CYS A 272 16.10 7.32 15.21
C CYS A 272 16.96 6.61 16.24
N LYS A 273 16.34 5.70 16.99
CA LYS A 273 17.03 4.85 17.98
C LYS A 273 17.39 3.50 17.37
N THR A 274 16.53 3.01 16.51
CA THR A 274 16.69 1.76 15.77
C THR A 274 16.20 1.96 14.33
N GLY A 275 16.86 1.36 13.36
CA GLY A 275 16.46 1.48 11.95
C GLY A 275 16.54 2.90 11.39
N GLY A 276 15.72 3.19 10.40
CA GLY A 276 15.65 4.48 9.71
C GLY A 276 14.23 5.05 9.64
N LEU A 277 13.91 5.72 8.54
CA LEU A 277 12.59 6.27 8.27
C LEU A 277 11.84 5.45 7.22
N VAL A 278 10.54 5.28 7.42
CA VAL A 278 9.60 4.80 6.38
C VAL A 278 8.69 5.92 5.93
N LEU A 279 8.44 6.01 4.64
CA LEU A 279 7.43 6.90 4.10
C LEU A 279 6.06 6.23 4.14
N VAL A 280 5.20 6.77 4.96
CA VAL A 280 3.84 6.29 5.18
C VAL A 280 2.90 7.00 4.22
N GLN A 281 2.17 6.25 3.39
CA GLN A 281 1.05 6.75 2.61
C GLN A 281 -0.26 6.44 3.31
N ASN A 282 -0.98 7.48 3.67
CA ASN A 282 -2.31 7.39 4.27
C ASN A 282 -3.40 7.42 3.18
N SER A 283 -4.62 7.01 3.53
CA SER A 283 -5.81 6.96 2.67
C SER A 283 -6.81 8.09 2.94
N TRP A 284 -6.37 9.17 3.58
CA TRP A 284 -7.19 10.34 3.95
C TRP A 284 -6.85 11.57 3.11
N GLY A 285 -6.66 11.40 1.80
CA GLY A 285 -6.30 12.49 0.92
C GLY A 285 -5.02 13.21 1.36
N SER A 286 -5.07 14.53 1.48
CA SER A 286 -3.94 15.37 1.90
C SER A 286 -3.83 15.54 3.43
N TYR A 287 -4.12 14.50 4.22
CA TYR A 287 -4.17 14.53 5.69
C TYR A 287 -3.02 15.31 6.35
N CYS A 288 -1.78 15.06 5.95
CA CYS A 288 -0.61 15.76 6.49
C CYS A 288 -0.17 16.97 5.62
N GLY A 289 -1.00 17.41 4.68
CA GLY A 289 -0.70 18.50 3.75
C GLY A 289 -0.26 18.02 2.35
N ASP A 290 0.14 18.97 1.53
CA ASP A 290 0.52 18.77 0.14
C ASP A 290 1.86 18.01 -0.01
N GLU A 291 2.37 17.91 -1.24
CA GLU A 291 3.72 17.40 -1.50
C GLU A 291 4.77 18.10 -0.63
N PHE A 292 5.78 17.33 -0.19
CA PHE A 292 6.82 17.87 0.69
C PHE A 292 8.22 17.43 0.20
N PRO A 293 9.23 18.31 0.19
CA PRO A 293 10.58 17.98 -0.24
C PRO A 293 11.20 16.84 0.57
N ILE A 294 11.89 15.92 -0.10
CA ILE A 294 12.73 14.93 0.58
C ILE A 294 14.08 15.56 0.86
N TYR A 295 14.49 15.57 2.12
CA TYR A 295 15.72 16.17 2.58
C TYR A 295 16.94 15.79 1.74
N GLY A 296 17.71 16.78 1.31
CA GLY A 296 18.92 16.58 0.51
C GLY A 296 18.70 16.07 -0.91
N THR A 297 17.48 16.15 -1.45
CA THR A 297 17.17 15.67 -2.81
C THR A 297 16.32 16.68 -3.59
N ARG A 298 16.14 16.42 -4.90
CA ARG A 298 15.18 17.13 -5.76
C ARG A 298 13.75 16.56 -5.71
N TRP A 299 13.57 15.43 -5.02
CA TRP A 299 12.31 14.70 -4.99
C TRP A 299 11.38 15.22 -3.90
N LYS A 300 10.10 14.95 -4.09
CA LYS A 300 9.07 15.24 -3.10
C LYS A 300 8.30 13.98 -2.75
N ILE A 301 7.85 13.87 -1.50
CA ILE A 301 6.87 12.87 -1.10
C ILE A 301 5.49 13.28 -1.59
N PRO A 302 4.60 12.31 -1.91
CA PRO A 302 3.23 12.60 -2.32
C PRO A 302 2.45 13.35 -1.24
N ALA A 303 1.42 14.07 -1.66
CA ALA A 303 0.45 14.66 -0.71
C ALA A 303 -0.15 13.57 0.20
N GLY A 304 -0.47 13.93 1.45
CA GLY A 304 -1.00 13.00 2.45
C GLY A 304 -0.02 11.96 2.98
N SER A 305 1.22 11.93 2.47
CA SER A 305 2.29 11.07 3.00
C SER A 305 3.08 11.78 4.09
N PHE A 306 3.75 11.00 4.93
CA PHE A 306 4.67 11.52 5.95
C PHE A 306 5.75 10.50 6.28
N TRP A 307 6.89 10.97 6.72
CA TRP A 307 7.91 10.11 7.28
C TRP A 307 7.57 9.71 8.72
N ALA A 308 7.82 8.45 9.07
CA ALA A 308 7.75 7.93 10.43
C ALA A 308 9.05 7.20 10.76
N ARG A 309 9.51 7.28 12.00
CA ARG A 309 10.66 6.50 12.47
C ARG A 309 10.26 5.03 12.55
N TRP A 310 11.22 4.14 12.28
CA TRP A 310 11.00 2.71 12.37
C TRP A 310 10.43 2.28 13.74
N GLU A 311 11.00 2.75 14.83
CA GLU A 311 10.54 2.40 16.17
C GLU A 311 9.10 2.82 16.47
N ASP A 312 8.57 3.79 15.75
CA ASP A 312 7.17 4.23 15.89
C ASP A 312 6.18 3.29 15.16
N VAL A 313 6.66 2.43 14.27
CA VAL A 313 5.83 1.54 13.42
C VAL A 313 6.22 0.06 13.51
N ALA A 314 7.29 -0.30 14.20
CA ALA A 314 7.86 -1.66 14.22
C ALA A 314 6.87 -2.76 14.68
N ASN A 315 5.86 -2.40 15.46
CA ASN A 315 4.85 -3.35 15.97
C ASN A 315 3.68 -3.60 15.01
N ARG A 316 3.66 -2.95 13.83
CA ARG A 316 2.59 -3.16 12.84
C ARG A 316 2.73 -4.52 12.15
N TYR A 317 1.61 -5.11 11.79
CA TYR A 317 1.62 -6.25 10.87
C TYR A 317 1.92 -5.75 9.45
N MET A 318 2.94 -6.30 8.80
CA MET A 318 3.47 -5.79 7.53
C MET A 318 3.60 -6.90 6.50
N VAL A 319 3.10 -6.66 5.29
CA VAL A 319 3.20 -7.59 4.15
C VAL A 319 3.67 -6.82 2.91
N ALA A 320 4.82 -7.16 2.39
CA ALA A 320 5.25 -6.71 1.08
C ALA A 320 4.49 -7.49 0.01
N MET A 321 3.99 -6.78 -1.00
CA MET A 321 3.12 -7.34 -2.03
C MET A 321 3.71 -7.05 -3.42
N GLY A 322 3.65 -8.01 -4.34
CA GLY A 322 4.15 -7.80 -5.69
C GLY A 322 3.70 -8.85 -6.70
N GLY A 323 4.03 -8.59 -7.97
CA GLY A 323 3.70 -9.44 -9.09
C GLY A 323 2.21 -9.49 -9.44
N THR A 324 1.90 -9.80 -10.70
CA THR A 324 0.55 -10.14 -11.13
C THR A 324 0.61 -11.30 -12.12
N ARG A 325 -0.43 -12.15 -12.16
CA ARG A 325 -0.56 -13.14 -13.22
C ARG A 325 -0.82 -12.43 -14.55
N GLY A 326 -0.12 -12.82 -15.60
CA GLY A 326 -0.17 -12.18 -16.92
C GLY A 326 0.98 -11.23 -17.19
N PHE A 327 1.79 -10.92 -16.17
CA PHE A 327 3.12 -10.36 -16.31
C PHE A 327 4.10 -11.48 -15.98
N GLU A 328 4.39 -12.34 -16.97
CA GLU A 328 5.34 -13.41 -16.80
C GLU A 328 6.73 -12.84 -16.47
N ALA A 329 7.33 -13.45 -15.45
CA ALA A 329 8.68 -13.20 -14.99
C ALA A 329 8.95 -11.81 -14.42
N MET A 330 8.46 -11.56 -13.21
CA MET A 330 9.20 -10.66 -12.34
C MET A 330 10.42 -11.39 -11.77
N ALA A 331 11.49 -11.42 -12.58
CA ALA A 331 12.80 -11.38 -11.97
C ALA A 331 12.86 -10.02 -11.28
N VAL A 332 12.93 -10.01 -9.96
CA VAL A 332 12.96 -8.77 -9.20
C VAL A 332 14.24 -8.03 -9.60
N PRO A 333 14.13 -6.78 -10.06
CA PRO A 333 15.29 -6.03 -10.40
C PRO A 333 16.18 -5.89 -9.17
N ARG A 334 17.44 -6.20 -9.28
CA ARG A 334 18.43 -5.81 -8.29
C ARG A 334 18.68 -4.32 -8.44
N TRP A 335 17.95 -3.52 -7.70
CA TRP A 335 18.06 -2.07 -7.75
C TRP A 335 18.85 -1.57 -6.57
N SER A 336 20.02 -1.11 -6.85
CA SER A 336 20.60 -0.02 -6.11
C SER A 336 20.12 1.27 -6.79
N LEU A 337 19.18 1.99 -6.21
CA LEU A 337 18.85 3.36 -6.61
C LEU A 337 20.02 4.33 -6.33
N GLY A 338 21.15 3.83 -5.91
CA GLY A 338 22.39 4.57 -5.70
C GLY A 338 23.06 5.13 -6.97
N GLY A 339 22.42 4.98 -8.13
CA GLY A 339 22.92 5.47 -9.41
C GLY A 339 22.06 6.52 -10.09
N VAL A 340 20.99 7.01 -9.46
CA VAL A 340 20.11 8.06 -10.04
C VAL A 340 20.04 9.24 -9.07
N ILE A 341 21.19 9.79 -8.78
CA ILE A 341 21.31 11.14 -8.20
C ILE A 341 21.54 12.13 -9.32
#